data_22b1a2a351707693f4ee18237fcb1a65
#
_entry.id   22b1a2a351707693f4ee18237fcb1a65
#
_cell.length_a   1.000
_cell.length_b   1.000
_cell.length_c   1.000
_cell.angle_alpha   90.00
_cell.angle_beta   90.00
_cell.angle_gamma   90.00
#
_symmetry.space_group_name_H-M   'P 1'
#
loop_
_entity.id
_entity.type
_entity.pdbx_description
1 polymer ?
#
loop_
_entity_poly.entity_id
_entity_poly.type
_entity_poly.pdbx_seq_one_letter_code
_entity_poly.pdbx_strand_id
1 'polypeptide(L)'
;MDSAEYERKIAHRFAAFDQDGNDYIDRADFNAAAARLLTEFGTKARCDKGQALYTGAEAFWQGMAGIADVDGDQRVTREEFVGGAVKRLRDNPGRFAEIARPFLRAAIAVAGSTETDGSTVATVAAVERALRVLGAEEDVASTAAGSLDTDGDGTIAEADVVAAVAAYFTVIEPDA
;
A
#
# COMPACT_ATOMS: atom_id res chain seq x y z
N MET A 1 20.00 -6.81 12.58
CA MET A 1 18.71 -6.37 13.20
C MET A 1 18.37 -7.34 14.31
N ASP A 2 17.99 -6.88 15.50
CA ASP A 2 17.58 -7.80 16.55
C ASP A 2 16.15 -8.33 16.36
N SER A 3 15.80 -9.42 17.05
CA SER A 3 14.51 -10.09 16.94
C SER A 3 13.34 -9.17 17.32
N ALA A 4 13.52 -8.30 18.31
CA ALA A 4 12.46 -7.38 18.76
C ALA A 4 12.21 -6.26 17.73
N GLU A 5 13.24 -5.79 17.06
CA GLU A 5 13.10 -4.83 15.95
C GLU A 5 12.40 -5.45 14.75
N TYR A 6 12.75 -6.69 14.42
CA TYR A 6 12.07 -7.45 13.36
C TYR A 6 10.58 -7.60 13.66
N GLU A 7 10.21 -8.05 14.86
CA GLU A 7 8.81 -8.20 15.25
C GLU A 7 8.02 -6.88 15.20
N ARG A 8 8.63 -5.77 15.63
CA ARG A 8 7.99 -4.45 15.50
C ARG A 8 7.75 -4.07 14.04
N LYS A 9 8.73 -4.28 13.18
CA LYS A 9 8.59 -3.99 11.74
C LYS A 9 7.47 -4.82 11.11
N ILE A 10 7.38 -6.10 11.44
CA ILE A 10 6.30 -6.97 10.97
C ILE A 10 4.95 -6.48 11.48
N ALA A 11 4.85 -6.15 12.77
CA ALA A 11 3.60 -5.64 13.34
C ALA A 11 3.11 -4.38 12.64
N HIS A 12 4.00 -3.41 12.38
CA HIS A 12 3.65 -2.19 11.66
C HIS A 12 3.19 -2.47 10.21
N ARG A 13 3.83 -3.40 9.51
CA ARG A 13 3.47 -3.73 8.14
C ARG A 13 2.13 -4.48 8.06
N PHE A 14 1.89 -5.37 9.00
CA PHE A 14 0.61 -6.05 9.12
C PHE A 14 -0.53 -5.05 9.40
N ALA A 15 -0.33 -4.18 10.38
CA ALA A 15 -1.30 -3.14 10.75
C ALA A 15 -1.59 -2.13 9.63
N ALA A 16 -0.68 -1.94 8.67
CA ALA A 16 -0.94 -1.10 7.51
C ALA A 16 -1.99 -1.69 6.56
N PHE A 17 -2.16 -3.01 6.57
CA PHE A 17 -3.20 -3.70 5.79
C PHE A 17 -4.46 -3.98 6.59
N ASP A 18 -4.35 -4.33 7.86
CA ASP A 18 -5.47 -4.59 8.78
C ASP A 18 -6.14 -3.25 9.16
N GLN A 19 -7.04 -2.78 8.27
CA GLN A 19 -7.65 -1.46 8.35
C GLN A 19 -8.75 -1.35 9.40
N ASP A 20 -9.33 -2.45 9.81
CA ASP A 20 -10.38 -2.50 10.84
C ASP A 20 -9.89 -3.01 12.21
N GLY A 21 -8.64 -3.50 12.28
CA GLY A 21 -7.98 -3.93 13.51
C GLY A 21 -8.52 -5.23 14.08
N ASN A 22 -8.96 -6.15 13.20
CA ASN A 22 -9.54 -7.43 13.60
C ASN A 22 -8.53 -8.58 13.68
N ASP A 23 -7.22 -8.28 13.56
CA ASP A 23 -6.09 -9.21 13.63
C ASP A 23 -5.96 -10.19 12.45
N TYR A 24 -6.61 -9.92 11.33
CA TYR A 24 -6.36 -10.57 10.05
C TYR A 24 -6.58 -9.59 8.89
N ILE A 25 -5.99 -9.87 7.75
CA ILE A 25 -6.15 -9.08 6.53
C ILE A 25 -7.13 -9.81 5.61
N ASP A 26 -8.14 -9.12 5.14
CA ASP A 26 -9.10 -9.67 4.20
C ASP A 26 -9.50 -8.65 3.11
N ARG A 27 -10.44 -9.04 2.26
CA ARG A 27 -10.97 -8.18 1.19
C ARG A 27 -11.59 -6.88 1.72
N ALA A 28 -12.19 -6.90 2.91
CA ALA A 28 -12.86 -5.74 3.47
C ALA A 28 -11.85 -4.63 3.81
N ASP A 29 -10.64 -4.97 4.22
CA ASP A 29 -9.57 -4.00 4.48
C ASP A 29 -9.20 -3.20 3.24
N PHE A 30 -9.01 -3.88 2.11
CA PHE A 30 -8.69 -3.22 0.83
C PHE A 30 -9.84 -2.34 0.33
N ASN A 31 -11.09 -2.78 0.50
CA ASN A 31 -12.26 -1.98 0.18
C ASN A 31 -12.40 -0.78 1.12
N ALA A 32 -12.09 -0.94 2.40
CA ALA A 32 -12.10 0.16 3.38
C ALA A 32 -11.03 1.21 3.04
N ALA A 33 -9.83 0.79 2.68
CA ALA A 33 -8.77 1.68 2.23
C ALA A 33 -9.20 2.50 1.00
N ALA A 34 -9.79 1.84 -0.01
CA ALA A 34 -10.32 2.51 -1.19
C ALA A 34 -11.42 3.53 -0.83
N ALA A 35 -12.38 3.14 0.01
CA ALA A 35 -13.47 4.02 0.43
C ALA A 35 -12.97 5.26 1.19
N ARG A 36 -11.98 5.12 2.08
CA ARG A 36 -11.34 6.23 2.81
C ARG A 36 -10.67 7.20 1.86
N LEU A 37 -9.89 6.71 0.87
CA LEU A 37 -9.26 7.55 -0.14
C LEU A 37 -10.29 8.31 -0.97
N LEU A 38 -11.35 7.65 -1.43
CA LEU A 38 -12.41 8.31 -2.21
C LEU A 38 -13.09 9.41 -1.40
N THR A 39 -13.35 9.18 -0.13
CA THR A 39 -13.95 10.16 0.78
C THR A 39 -13.03 11.36 0.98
N GLU A 40 -11.75 11.11 1.25
CA GLU A 40 -10.76 12.16 1.49
C GLU A 40 -10.59 13.11 0.29
N PHE A 41 -10.55 12.55 -0.92
CA PHE A 41 -10.37 13.33 -2.14
C PHE A 41 -11.68 13.73 -2.83
N GLY A 42 -12.84 13.51 -2.20
CA GLY A 42 -14.14 13.89 -2.73
C GLY A 42 -14.51 13.19 -4.05
N THR A 43 -13.94 12.02 -4.31
CA THR A 43 -14.13 11.27 -5.55
C THR A 43 -15.31 10.32 -5.39
N LYS A 44 -16.24 10.35 -6.36
CA LYS A 44 -17.41 9.47 -6.32
C LYS A 44 -17.03 8.03 -6.68
N ALA A 45 -17.52 7.06 -5.89
CA ALA A 45 -17.29 5.63 -6.12
C ALA A 45 -17.72 5.15 -7.52
N ARG A 46 -18.74 5.78 -8.10
CA ARG A 46 -19.31 5.39 -9.41
C ARG A 46 -18.64 6.05 -10.61
N CYS A 47 -17.70 6.98 -10.42
CA CYS A 47 -16.94 7.53 -11.54
C CYS A 47 -15.78 6.59 -11.92
N ASP A 48 -15.18 6.81 -13.09
CA ASP A 48 -14.10 5.96 -13.63
C ASP A 48 -12.93 5.81 -12.65
N LYS A 49 -12.50 6.90 -12.00
CA LYS A 49 -11.44 6.86 -10.98
C LYS A 49 -11.83 6.03 -9.76
N GLY A 50 -13.07 6.17 -9.28
CA GLY A 50 -13.59 5.40 -8.15
C GLY A 50 -13.68 3.91 -8.46
N GLN A 51 -14.20 3.57 -9.65
CA GLN A 51 -14.25 2.19 -10.12
C GLN A 51 -12.85 1.58 -10.30
N ALA A 52 -11.92 2.34 -10.86
CA ALA A 52 -10.52 1.90 -11.01
C ALA A 52 -9.87 1.62 -9.65
N LEU A 53 -10.15 2.44 -8.62
CA LEU A 53 -9.60 2.25 -7.28
C LEU A 53 -10.15 0.97 -6.62
N TYR A 54 -11.45 0.70 -6.70
CA TYR A 54 -12.01 -0.56 -6.20
C TYR A 54 -11.53 -1.79 -6.97
N THR A 55 -11.38 -1.68 -8.29
CA THR A 55 -10.80 -2.75 -9.11
C THR A 55 -9.35 -3.01 -8.72
N GLY A 56 -8.57 -1.95 -8.46
CA GLY A 56 -7.21 -2.07 -7.98
C GLY A 56 -7.12 -2.69 -6.58
N ALA A 57 -8.03 -2.32 -5.67
CA ALA A 57 -8.14 -2.90 -4.33
C ALA A 57 -8.42 -4.41 -4.39
N GLU A 58 -9.38 -4.82 -5.23
CA GLU A 58 -9.68 -6.24 -5.44
C GLU A 58 -8.49 -7.00 -6.02
N ALA A 59 -7.80 -6.44 -7.02
CA ALA A 59 -6.62 -7.06 -7.62
C ALA A 59 -5.48 -7.21 -6.60
N PHE A 60 -5.30 -6.21 -5.73
CA PHE A 60 -4.29 -6.26 -4.67
C PHE A 60 -4.62 -7.35 -3.64
N TRP A 61 -5.88 -7.41 -3.18
CA TRP A 61 -6.34 -8.48 -2.29
C TRP A 61 -6.12 -9.87 -2.91
N GLN A 62 -6.56 -10.09 -4.14
CA GLN A 62 -6.37 -11.37 -4.82
C GLN A 62 -4.89 -11.77 -4.94
N GLY A 63 -4.03 -10.81 -5.23
CA GLY A 63 -2.59 -11.03 -5.25
C GLY A 63 -2.03 -11.36 -3.87
N MET A 64 -2.46 -10.67 -2.81
CA MET A 64 -2.05 -10.91 -1.43
C MET A 64 -2.52 -12.31 -0.96
N ALA A 65 -3.78 -12.63 -1.14
CA ALA A 65 -4.34 -13.93 -0.78
C ALA A 65 -3.61 -15.05 -1.53
N GLY A 66 -3.35 -14.88 -2.83
CA GLY A 66 -2.63 -15.90 -3.62
C GLY A 66 -1.20 -16.20 -3.16
N ILE A 67 -0.58 -15.33 -2.37
CA ILE A 67 0.77 -15.53 -1.83
C ILE A 67 0.80 -15.84 -0.33
N ALA A 68 -0.22 -15.48 0.42
CA ALA A 68 -0.22 -15.54 1.88
C ALA A 68 -1.31 -16.40 2.49
N ASP A 69 -2.52 -16.44 1.93
CA ASP A 69 -3.63 -17.27 2.40
C ASP A 69 -3.33 -18.76 2.11
N VAL A 70 -2.81 -19.45 3.11
CA VAL A 70 -2.31 -20.83 2.97
C VAL A 70 -3.44 -21.87 3.08
N ASP A 71 -4.40 -21.63 3.96
CA ASP A 71 -5.48 -22.56 4.22
C ASP A 71 -6.74 -22.30 3.36
N GLY A 72 -6.78 -21.17 2.64
CA GLY A 72 -7.83 -20.84 1.69
C GLY A 72 -9.11 -20.31 2.35
N ASP A 73 -9.04 -19.84 3.58
CA ASP A 73 -10.19 -19.32 4.32
C ASP A 73 -10.57 -17.86 3.96
N GLN A 74 -9.83 -17.26 3.01
CA GLN A 74 -9.94 -15.87 2.54
C GLN A 74 -9.58 -14.82 3.60
N ARG A 75 -8.71 -15.18 4.50
CA ARG A 75 -8.08 -14.31 5.48
C ARG A 75 -6.57 -14.53 5.43
N VAL A 76 -5.84 -13.55 5.84
CA VAL A 76 -4.39 -13.66 6.04
C VAL A 76 -4.10 -13.30 7.47
N THR A 77 -3.80 -14.29 8.28
CA THR A 77 -3.37 -14.12 9.66
C THR A 77 -1.97 -13.52 9.70
N ARG A 78 -1.56 -13.00 10.85
CA ARG A 78 -0.19 -12.48 11.02
C ARG A 78 0.88 -13.55 10.72
N GLU A 79 0.64 -14.80 11.11
CA GLU A 79 1.55 -15.91 10.83
C GLU A 79 1.69 -16.18 9.33
N GLU A 80 0.57 -16.21 8.61
CA GLU A 80 0.55 -16.36 7.15
C GLU A 80 1.16 -15.16 6.43
N PHE A 81 0.94 -13.95 6.94
CA PHE A 81 1.56 -12.74 6.41
C PHE A 81 3.09 -12.82 6.48
N VAL A 82 3.65 -13.23 7.61
CA VAL A 82 5.10 -13.42 7.79
C VAL A 82 5.61 -14.57 6.92
N GLY A 83 4.99 -15.74 6.98
CA GLY A 83 5.42 -16.93 6.25
C GLY A 83 5.21 -16.84 4.74
N GLY A 84 4.15 -16.16 4.31
CA GLY A 84 3.78 -15.99 2.92
C GLY A 84 4.29 -14.67 2.32
N ALA A 85 3.64 -13.56 2.68
CA ALA A 85 3.88 -12.27 2.06
C ALA A 85 5.30 -11.75 2.30
N VAL A 86 5.73 -11.65 3.55
CA VAL A 86 7.03 -11.06 3.91
C VAL A 86 8.19 -11.88 3.34
N LYS A 87 8.12 -13.19 3.46
CA LYS A 87 9.15 -14.09 2.90
C LYS A 87 9.24 -13.97 1.38
N ARG A 88 8.10 -14.02 0.69
CA ARG A 88 8.08 -13.92 -0.77
C ARG A 88 8.43 -12.53 -1.28
N LEU A 89 8.09 -11.48 -0.53
CA LEU A 89 8.50 -10.10 -0.83
C LEU A 89 10.02 -9.94 -0.78
N ARG A 90 10.65 -10.51 0.25
CA ARG A 90 12.11 -10.53 0.36
C ARG A 90 12.75 -11.27 -0.81
N ASP A 91 12.20 -12.43 -1.17
CA ASP A 91 12.76 -13.29 -2.21
C ASP A 91 12.48 -12.75 -3.63
N ASN A 92 11.38 -11.99 -3.81
CA ASN A 92 11.00 -11.37 -5.08
C ASN A 92 10.23 -10.05 -4.88
N PRO A 93 10.92 -8.94 -4.56
CA PRO A 93 10.26 -7.64 -4.33
C PRO A 93 9.52 -7.10 -5.57
N GLY A 94 9.95 -7.46 -6.78
CA GLY A 94 9.27 -7.08 -8.02
C GLY A 94 7.85 -7.64 -8.12
N ARG A 95 7.62 -8.83 -7.58
CA ARG A 95 6.30 -9.47 -7.58
C ARG A 95 5.27 -8.68 -6.75
N PHE A 96 5.70 -8.14 -5.62
CA PHE A 96 4.81 -7.29 -4.79
C PHE A 96 4.45 -5.99 -5.52
N ALA A 97 5.44 -5.36 -6.15
CA ALA A 97 5.19 -4.16 -6.94
C ALA A 97 4.16 -4.41 -8.04
N GLU A 98 4.23 -5.54 -8.73
CA GLU A 98 3.24 -5.94 -9.74
C GLU A 98 1.83 -6.09 -9.13
N ILE A 99 1.72 -6.74 -7.97
CA ILE A 99 0.45 -6.96 -7.27
C ILE A 99 -0.16 -5.64 -6.77
N ALA A 100 0.66 -4.76 -6.20
CA ALA A 100 0.22 -3.48 -5.64
C ALA A 100 -0.06 -2.40 -6.70
N ARG A 101 0.61 -2.46 -7.85
CA ARG A 101 0.57 -1.42 -8.89
C ARG A 101 -0.83 -0.97 -9.29
N PRO A 102 -1.81 -1.84 -9.58
CA PRO A 102 -3.14 -1.40 -9.98
C PRO A 102 -3.82 -0.50 -8.93
N PHE A 103 -3.69 -0.85 -7.67
CA PHE A 103 -4.23 -0.05 -6.56
C PHE A 103 -3.49 1.28 -6.41
N LEU A 104 -2.15 1.25 -6.37
CA LEU A 104 -1.33 2.44 -6.20
C LEU A 104 -1.51 3.44 -7.34
N ARG A 105 -1.57 2.96 -8.59
CA ARG A 105 -1.87 3.78 -9.75
C ARG A 105 -3.23 4.47 -9.63
N ALA A 106 -4.26 3.73 -9.24
CA ALA A 106 -5.60 4.28 -9.07
C ALA A 106 -5.66 5.27 -7.89
N ALA A 107 -4.95 4.99 -6.80
CA ALA A 107 -4.85 5.89 -5.64
C ALA A 107 -4.20 7.23 -6.02
N ILE A 108 -3.10 7.21 -6.78
CA ILE A 108 -2.45 8.43 -7.28
C ILE A 108 -3.39 9.18 -8.23
N ALA A 109 -4.12 8.49 -9.10
CA ALA A 109 -5.09 9.12 -10.00
C ALA A 109 -6.27 9.79 -9.26
N VAL A 110 -6.65 9.26 -8.10
CA VAL A 110 -7.66 9.87 -7.21
C VAL A 110 -7.09 11.09 -6.50
N ALA A 111 -5.86 10.98 -5.98
CA ALA A 111 -5.20 12.05 -5.21
C ALA A 111 -4.61 13.17 -6.08
N GLY A 112 -4.37 12.91 -7.36
CA GLY A 112 -3.62 13.78 -8.25
C GLY A 112 -4.28 14.09 -9.57
N SER A 113 -3.44 14.40 -10.55
CA SER A 113 -3.83 14.74 -11.92
C SER A 113 -3.07 13.89 -12.94
N THR A 114 -3.62 13.84 -14.15
CA THR A 114 -2.91 13.27 -15.31
C THR A 114 -2.27 14.43 -16.08
N GLU A 115 -0.96 14.33 -16.29
CA GLU A 115 -0.19 15.31 -17.05
C GLU A 115 -0.45 15.19 -18.57
N THR A 116 0.04 16.17 -19.32
CA THR A 116 -0.17 16.24 -20.78
C THR A 116 0.49 15.11 -21.55
N ASP A 117 1.52 14.47 -20.98
CA ASP A 117 2.21 13.30 -21.52
C ASP A 117 1.53 11.97 -21.20
N GLY A 118 0.41 12.02 -20.44
CA GLY A 118 -0.34 10.84 -20.01
C GLY A 118 0.17 10.22 -18.71
N SER A 119 1.23 10.74 -18.09
CA SER A 119 1.67 10.33 -16.77
C SER A 119 0.68 10.77 -15.69
N THR A 120 0.61 10.02 -14.60
CA THR A 120 -0.21 10.37 -13.45
C THR A 120 0.71 10.71 -12.28
N VAL A 121 0.52 11.91 -11.74
CA VAL A 121 1.30 12.43 -10.63
C VAL A 121 0.39 12.96 -9.52
N ALA A 122 0.87 12.95 -8.29
CA ALA A 122 0.21 13.57 -7.15
C ALA A 122 1.20 14.52 -6.46
N THR A 123 0.70 15.58 -5.84
CA THR A 123 1.56 16.47 -5.05
C THR A 123 2.02 15.78 -3.78
N VAL A 124 3.16 16.20 -3.23
CA VAL A 124 3.67 15.72 -1.92
C VAL A 124 2.58 15.82 -0.85
N ALA A 125 1.86 16.96 -0.78
CA ALA A 125 0.78 17.14 0.18
C ALA A 125 -0.41 16.18 -0.03
N ALA A 126 -0.73 15.83 -1.27
CA ALA A 126 -1.79 14.86 -1.56
C ALA A 126 -1.39 13.43 -1.15
N VAL A 127 -0.13 13.04 -1.37
CA VAL A 127 0.40 11.75 -0.93
C VAL A 127 0.47 11.68 0.60
N GLU A 128 0.90 12.73 1.28
CA GLU A 128 0.86 12.81 2.74
C GLU A 128 -0.57 12.60 3.28
N ARG A 129 -1.56 13.29 2.70
CA ARG A 129 -2.98 13.10 3.07
C ARG A 129 -3.45 11.66 2.85
N ALA A 130 -3.08 11.04 1.72
CA ALA A 130 -3.42 9.66 1.44
C ALA A 130 -2.83 8.70 2.48
N LEU A 131 -1.56 8.88 2.85
CA LEU A 131 -0.90 8.07 3.87
C LEU A 131 -1.58 8.20 5.25
N ARG A 132 -1.94 9.42 5.64
CA ARG A 132 -2.64 9.68 6.92
C ARG A 132 -4.02 9.00 6.96
N VAL A 133 -4.77 9.07 5.89
CA VAL A 133 -6.08 8.41 5.76
C VAL A 133 -5.97 6.89 5.84
N LEU A 134 -4.87 6.33 5.36
CA LEU A 134 -4.56 4.90 5.45
C LEU A 134 -3.96 4.48 6.81
N GLY A 135 -3.83 5.41 7.75
CA GLY A 135 -3.45 5.13 9.14
C GLY A 135 -2.00 5.47 9.52
N ALA A 136 -1.26 6.14 8.64
CA ALA A 136 0.08 6.61 9.01
C ALA A 136 0.00 7.81 9.97
N GLU A 137 0.89 7.83 10.97
CA GLU A 137 1.11 8.98 11.85
C GLU A 137 1.53 10.20 11.03
N GLU A 138 1.20 11.42 11.51
CA GLU A 138 1.39 12.66 10.75
C GLU A 138 2.85 12.91 10.36
N ASP A 139 3.77 12.75 11.29
CA ASP A 139 5.21 12.92 11.07
C ASP A 139 5.79 11.83 10.13
N VAL A 140 5.31 10.60 10.26
CA VAL A 140 5.66 9.48 9.36
C VAL A 140 5.16 9.74 7.95
N ALA A 141 3.91 10.16 7.80
CA ALA A 141 3.31 10.47 6.49
C ALA A 141 4.03 11.62 5.79
N SER A 142 4.34 12.69 6.52
CA SER A 142 5.06 13.85 6.00
C SER A 142 6.48 13.50 5.55
N THR A 143 7.21 12.77 6.39
CA THR A 143 8.57 12.30 6.06
C THR A 143 8.57 11.37 4.87
N ALA A 144 7.64 10.41 4.82
CA ALA A 144 7.53 9.46 3.73
C ALA A 144 7.18 10.16 2.41
N ALA A 145 6.17 11.04 2.40
CA ALA A 145 5.78 11.78 1.20
C ALA A 145 6.92 12.66 0.69
N GLY A 146 7.62 13.38 1.57
CA GLY A 146 8.77 14.20 1.18
C GLY A 146 9.93 13.40 0.61
N SER A 147 10.15 12.16 1.07
CA SER A 147 11.21 11.30 0.54
C SER A 147 10.90 10.71 -0.84
N LEU A 148 9.64 10.72 -1.25
CA LEU A 148 9.21 10.25 -2.57
C LEU A 148 9.40 11.27 -3.69
N ASP A 149 9.48 12.55 -3.33
CA ASP A 149 9.83 13.64 -4.25
C ASP A 149 11.35 13.67 -4.44
N THR A 150 11.84 12.77 -5.27
CA THR A 150 13.29 12.52 -5.42
C THR A 150 14.03 13.59 -6.20
N ASP A 151 13.32 14.33 -7.06
CA ASP A 151 13.87 15.41 -7.88
C ASP A 151 13.53 16.82 -7.36
N GLY A 152 12.68 16.90 -6.33
CA GLY A 152 12.34 18.14 -5.65
C GLY A 152 11.40 19.06 -6.44
N ASP A 153 10.64 18.51 -7.38
CA ASP A 153 9.69 19.29 -8.20
C ASP A 153 8.31 19.48 -7.54
N GLY A 154 8.10 18.87 -6.36
CA GLY A 154 6.85 18.95 -5.58
C GLY A 154 5.79 17.97 -6.03
N THR A 155 6.11 17.06 -6.96
CA THR A 155 5.20 16.01 -7.43
C THR A 155 5.81 14.61 -7.27
N ILE A 156 4.96 13.61 -7.20
CA ILE A 156 5.34 12.20 -6.98
C ILE A 156 4.70 11.38 -8.09
N ALA A 157 5.51 10.66 -8.84
CA ALA A 157 5.05 9.80 -9.92
C ALA A 157 4.65 8.40 -9.40
N GLU A 158 3.81 7.68 -10.16
CA GLU A 158 3.41 6.30 -9.87
C GLU A 158 4.61 5.38 -9.60
N ALA A 159 5.66 5.49 -10.40
CA ALA A 159 6.84 4.63 -10.28
C ALA A 159 7.55 4.79 -8.94
N ASP A 160 7.64 6.01 -8.41
CA ASP A 160 8.30 6.30 -7.13
C ASP A 160 7.51 5.72 -5.97
N VAL A 161 6.18 5.84 -6.00
CA VAL A 161 5.30 5.22 -4.99
C VAL A 161 5.40 3.70 -5.02
N VAL A 162 5.36 3.08 -6.19
CA VAL A 162 5.46 1.62 -6.34
C VAL A 162 6.80 1.11 -5.81
N ALA A 163 7.90 1.78 -6.15
CA ALA A 163 9.25 1.42 -5.67
C ALA A 163 9.37 1.56 -4.15
N ALA A 164 8.85 2.65 -3.59
CA ALA A 164 8.89 2.89 -2.14
C ALA A 164 8.03 1.91 -1.35
N VAL A 165 6.84 1.58 -1.83
CA VAL A 165 5.97 0.58 -1.20
C VAL A 165 6.65 -0.78 -1.21
N ALA A 166 7.25 -1.20 -2.33
CA ALA A 166 8.02 -2.45 -2.39
C ALA A 166 9.17 -2.47 -1.39
N ALA A 167 9.94 -1.37 -1.30
CA ALA A 167 11.04 -1.23 -0.34
C ALA A 167 10.55 -1.27 1.12
N TYR A 168 9.43 -0.59 1.42
CA TYR A 168 8.86 -0.57 2.77
C TYR A 168 8.46 -1.97 3.26
N PHE A 169 7.87 -2.80 2.40
CA PHE A 169 7.45 -4.15 2.77
C PHE A 169 8.58 -5.19 2.72
N THR A 170 9.76 -4.83 2.19
CA THR A 170 10.93 -5.70 2.26
C THR A 170 11.54 -5.65 3.65
N VAL A 171 11.38 -6.73 4.42
CA VAL A 171 11.95 -6.86 5.78
C VAL A 171 13.02 -7.92 5.77
N ILE A 172 14.22 -7.56 6.24
CA ILE A 172 15.36 -8.48 6.38
C ILE A 172 15.22 -9.21 7.70
N GLU A 173 15.25 -10.55 7.67
CA GLU A 173 15.27 -11.36 8.89
C GLU A 173 16.53 -11.07 9.70
N PRO A 174 16.47 -11.15 11.06
CA PRO A 174 17.66 -11.08 11.87
C PRO A 174 18.57 -12.27 11.55
N ASP A 175 19.87 -12.04 11.56
CA ASP A 175 20.86 -13.13 11.49
C ASP A 175 20.63 -14.08 12.66
N ALA A 176 20.58 -15.38 12.37
CA ALA A 176 20.38 -16.43 13.35
C ALA A 176 21.60 -16.61 14.26
#